data_c5b4f5ab435d868440415da7bc1f4c1f
#
_entry.id   c5b4f5ab435d868440415da7bc1f4c1f
#
_cell.length_a   1.000
_cell.length_b   1.000
_cell.length_c   1.000
_cell.angle_alpha   90.00
_cell.angle_beta   90.00
_cell.angle_gamma   90.00
#
_symmetry.space_group_name_H-M   'P 1'
#
loop_
_entity.id
_entity.type
_entity.pdbx_description
1 polymer ?
#
loop_
_entity_poly.entity_id
_entity_poly.type
_entity_poly.pdbx_seq_one_letter_code
_entity_poly.pdbx_strand_id
1 'polypeptide(L)'
;MTNNIKQAIIIGGGPAGVSAALYLARAGQKVCIIENGPGALAKAHKIDNYYGIAASGAKLYAAGLEQARSLGVEILQDEVLGVEYTDCFTLSLKNTAEQLQTEALVLATGSKNITLNLPGLIELEGKGISYCAVCDGFFFRKKNVAVLGNGAYALHEAAYLKQLAGSVTILTNGQS
;
A
#
# COMPACT_ATOMS: atom_id res chain seq x y z
N MET A 1 20.74 -29.67 -11.03
CA MET A 1 19.56 -28.81 -10.79
C MET A 1 20.10 -27.53 -10.18
N THR A 2 20.18 -26.45 -10.93
CA THR A 2 20.62 -25.15 -10.41
C THR A 2 19.52 -24.65 -9.47
N ASN A 3 19.79 -24.73 -8.18
CA ASN A 3 18.92 -24.20 -7.15
C ASN A 3 18.76 -22.69 -7.40
N ASN A 4 17.66 -22.27 -8.02
CA ASN A 4 17.37 -20.86 -8.33
C ASN A 4 16.80 -20.15 -7.10
N ILE A 5 17.47 -20.35 -5.95
CA ILE A 5 17.08 -19.71 -4.70
C ILE A 5 17.32 -18.21 -4.85
N LYS A 6 16.26 -17.42 -4.71
CA LYS A 6 16.36 -15.96 -4.65
C LYS A 6 17.00 -15.56 -3.32
N GLN A 7 17.86 -14.56 -3.32
CA GLN A 7 18.44 -14.05 -2.07
C GLN A 7 17.39 -13.34 -1.23
N ALA A 8 16.46 -12.64 -1.88
CA ALA A 8 15.33 -12.03 -1.20
C ALA A 8 14.08 -12.04 -2.09
N ILE A 9 12.94 -12.39 -1.47
CA ILE A 9 11.60 -12.21 -2.07
C ILE A 9 10.85 -11.15 -1.25
N ILE A 10 10.17 -10.25 -1.97
CA ILE A 10 9.34 -9.20 -1.39
C ILE A 10 7.89 -9.45 -1.80
N ILE A 11 6.98 -9.57 -0.84
CA ILE A 11 5.55 -9.71 -1.11
C ILE A 11 4.91 -8.32 -1.07
N GLY A 12 4.54 -7.82 -2.22
CA GLY A 12 3.89 -6.53 -2.43
C GLY A 12 4.73 -5.53 -3.20
N GLY A 13 4.18 -5.04 -4.33
CA GLY A 13 4.80 -4.08 -5.24
C GLY A 13 4.45 -2.61 -4.93
N GLY A 14 3.93 -2.32 -3.76
CA GLY A 14 3.66 -0.95 -3.31
C GLY A 14 4.92 -0.17 -2.93
N PRO A 15 4.80 1.09 -2.48
CA PRO A 15 5.96 1.94 -2.16
C PRO A 15 6.95 1.32 -1.18
N ALA A 16 6.46 0.59 -0.17
CA ALA A 16 7.31 -0.07 0.80
C ALA A 16 8.14 -1.21 0.17
N GLY A 17 7.48 -2.08 -0.61
CA GLY A 17 8.14 -3.21 -1.27
C GLY A 17 9.13 -2.75 -2.33
N VAL A 18 8.74 -1.80 -3.17
CA VAL A 18 9.64 -1.22 -4.17
C VAL A 18 10.84 -0.56 -3.49
N SER A 19 10.63 0.24 -2.43
CA SER A 19 11.73 0.87 -1.70
C SER A 19 12.72 -0.16 -1.16
N ALA A 20 12.24 -1.24 -0.54
CA ALA A 20 13.09 -2.34 -0.07
C ALA A 20 13.87 -2.97 -1.22
N ALA A 21 13.19 -3.24 -2.35
CA ALA A 21 13.82 -3.84 -3.53
C ALA A 21 14.96 -2.98 -4.10
N LEU A 22 14.77 -1.66 -4.18
CA LEU A 22 15.79 -0.74 -4.69
C LEU A 22 17.07 -0.79 -3.84
N TYR A 23 16.93 -0.82 -2.52
CA TYR A 23 18.10 -0.90 -1.61
C TYR A 23 18.77 -2.26 -1.71
N LEU A 24 18.04 -3.36 -1.71
CA LEU A 24 18.59 -4.70 -1.82
C LEU A 24 19.29 -4.92 -3.17
N ALA A 25 18.68 -4.50 -4.27
CA ALA A 25 19.29 -4.60 -5.61
C ALA A 25 20.59 -3.78 -5.70
N ARG A 26 20.62 -2.56 -5.15
CA ARG A 26 21.83 -1.74 -5.08
C ARG A 26 22.92 -2.35 -4.20
N ALA A 27 22.56 -3.16 -3.21
CA ALA A 27 23.48 -3.97 -2.42
C ALA A 27 23.95 -5.25 -3.14
N GLY A 28 23.58 -5.44 -4.41
CA GLY A 28 24.01 -6.58 -5.22
C GLY A 28 23.20 -7.86 -5.00
N GLN A 29 22.06 -7.77 -4.29
CA GLN A 29 21.22 -8.94 -4.03
C GLN A 29 20.30 -9.28 -5.21
N LYS A 30 20.07 -10.57 -5.43
CA LYS A 30 19.06 -11.07 -6.40
C LYS A 30 17.68 -10.99 -5.76
N VAL A 31 16.89 -10.02 -6.19
CA VAL A 31 15.58 -9.68 -5.61
C VAL A 31 14.46 -10.01 -6.58
N CYS A 32 13.37 -10.57 -6.03
CA CYS A 32 12.10 -10.75 -6.73
C CYS A 32 11.00 -10.05 -5.92
N ILE A 33 10.19 -9.23 -6.59
CA ILE A 33 8.92 -8.71 -6.05
C ILE A 33 7.79 -9.60 -6.58
N ILE A 34 6.94 -10.10 -5.69
CA ILE A 34 5.66 -10.72 -6.05
C ILE A 34 4.58 -9.70 -5.76
N GLU A 35 3.81 -9.31 -6.78
CA GLU A 35 2.83 -8.25 -6.66
C GLU A 35 1.49 -8.65 -7.29
N ASN A 36 0.40 -8.10 -6.75
CA ASN A 36 -0.97 -8.33 -7.22
C ASN A 36 -1.72 -6.98 -7.36
N GLY A 37 -1.08 -6.04 -8.07
CA GLY A 37 -1.64 -4.73 -8.38
C GLY A 37 -1.31 -3.60 -7.40
N PRO A 38 -1.78 -2.39 -7.68
CA PRO A 38 -1.36 -1.16 -7.02
C PRO A 38 -1.86 -0.98 -5.58
N GLY A 39 -2.72 -1.87 -5.08
CA GLY A 39 -3.23 -1.81 -3.72
C GLY A 39 -3.85 -0.45 -3.36
N ALA A 40 -3.44 0.15 -2.24
CA ALA A 40 -3.94 1.45 -1.79
C ALA A 40 -3.66 2.59 -2.78
N LEU A 41 -2.61 2.50 -3.60
CA LEU A 41 -2.31 3.51 -4.61
C LEU A 41 -3.36 3.61 -5.72
N ALA A 42 -4.14 2.54 -5.96
CA ALA A 42 -5.23 2.57 -6.95
C ALA A 42 -6.26 3.68 -6.66
N LYS A 43 -6.46 4.01 -5.38
CA LYS A 43 -7.44 5.00 -4.92
C LYS A 43 -6.89 6.42 -4.84
N ALA A 44 -5.58 6.61 -4.95
CA ALA A 44 -4.94 7.91 -4.85
C ALA A 44 -4.96 8.64 -6.20
N HIS A 45 -5.95 9.50 -6.39
CA HIS A 45 -6.09 10.28 -7.63
C HIS A 45 -5.00 11.34 -7.80
N LYS A 46 -4.53 11.91 -6.69
CA LYS A 46 -3.46 12.92 -6.67
C LYS A 46 -2.61 12.74 -5.41
N ILE A 47 -1.30 12.63 -5.63
CA ILE A 47 -0.28 12.60 -4.59
C ILE A 47 0.64 13.78 -4.89
N ASP A 48 0.69 14.77 -4.02
CA ASP A 48 1.52 15.98 -4.15
C ASP A 48 2.43 16.23 -2.94
N ASN A 49 2.37 15.34 -1.96
CA ASN A 49 3.19 15.33 -0.75
C ASN A 49 4.28 14.23 -0.75
N TYR A 50 4.57 13.61 -1.89
CA TYR A 50 5.67 12.66 -2.03
C TYR A 50 6.89 13.35 -2.64
N TYR A 51 8.04 13.22 -1.96
CA TYR A 51 9.26 13.91 -2.40
C TYR A 51 9.64 13.56 -3.84
N GLY A 52 9.87 14.61 -4.64
CA GLY A 52 10.38 14.50 -6.00
C GLY A 52 9.35 14.19 -7.09
N ILE A 53 8.10 13.86 -6.75
CA ILE A 53 7.07 13.57 -7.74
C ILE A 53 5.68 14.03 -7.26
N ALA A 54 4.96 14.69 -8.16
CA ALA A 54 3.53 14.91 -8.01
C ALA A 54 2.79 14.11 -9.10
N ALA A 55 2.04 13.09 -8.71
CA ALA A 55 1.44 12.14 -9.64
C ALA A 55 0.17 11.49 -9.08
N SER A 56 -0.59 10.80 -9.93
CA SER A 56 -1.59 9.84 -9.44
C SER A 56 -0.91 8.60 -8.87
N GLY A 57 -1.60 7.89 -7.97
CA GLY A 57 -1.08 6.64 -7.41
C GLY A 57 -0.75 5.60 -8.47
N ALA A 58 -1.55 5.52 -9.54
CA ALA A 58 -1.26 4.62 -10.67
C ALA A 58 0.07 4.96 -11.37
N LYS A 59 0.35 6.26 -11.58
CA LYS A 59 1.63 6.70 -12.16
C LYS A 59 2.79 6.43 -11.21
N LEU A 60 2.62 6.70 -9.92
CA LEU A 60 3.66 6.42 -8.91
C LEU A 60 3.98 4.93 -8.83
N TYR A 61 2.95 4.08 -8.84
CA TYR A 61 3.10 2.64 -8.86
C TYR A 61 3.90 2.14 -10.07
N ALA A 62 3.48 2.56 -11.28
CA ALA A 62 4.15 2.18 -12.52
C ALA A 62 5.62 2.65 -12.54
N ALA A 63 5.88 3.89 -12.13
CA ALA A 63 7.23 4.44 -12.06
C ALA A 63 8.12 3.67 -11.06
N GLY A 64 7.57 3.28 -9.91
CA GLY A 64 8.30 2.49 -8.92
C GLY A 64 8.69 1.11 -9.42
N LEU A 65 7.77 0.39 -10.07
CA LEU A 65 8.07 -0.91 -10.67
C LEU A 65 9.09 -0.81 -11.80
N GLU A 66 9.00 0.22 -12.62
CA GLU A 66 9.97 0.44 -13.70
C GLU A 66 11.36 0.75 -13.15
N GLN A 67 11.44 1.57 -12.09
CA GLN A 67 12.70 1.82 -11.40
C GLN A 67 13.31 0.54 -10.83
N ALA A 68 12.49 -0.34 -10.24
CA ALA A 68 12.96 -1.63 -9.74
C ALA A 68 13.50 -2.52 -10.87
N ARG A 69 12.77 -2.61 -12.00
CA ARG A 69 13.21 -3.35 -13.19
C ARG A 69 14.56 -2.84 -13.73
N SER A 70 14.74 -1.52 -13.77
CA SER A 70 15.99 -0.93 -14.27
C SER A 70 17.22 -1.30 -13.44
N LEU A 71 17.02 -1.72 -12.19
CA LEU A 71 18.07 -2.25 -11.30
C LEU A 71 18.18 -3.78 -11.31
N GLY A 72 17.49 -4.45 -12.22
CA GLY A 72 17.53 -5.90 -12.36
C GLY A 72 16.63 -6.66 -11.37
N VAL A 73 15.70 -5.98 -10.70
CA VAL A 73 14.70 -6.64 -9.84
C VAL A 73 13.70 -7.40 -10.73
N GLU A 74 13.52 -8.68 -10.44
CA GLU A 74 12.46 -9.48 -11.06
C GLU A 74 11.11 -9.10 -10.47
N ILE A 75 10.09 -8.96 -11.33
CA ILE A 75 8.73 -8.68 -10.89
C ILE A 75 7.81 -9.76 -11.40
N LEU A 76 7.21 -10.49 -10.47
CA LEU A 76 6.25 -11.55 -10.74
C LEU A 76 4.86 -11.07 -10.37
N GLN A 77 3.96 -11.06 -11.34
CA GLN A 77 2.56 -10.73 -11.10
C GLN A 77 1.80 -11.99 -10.69
N ASP A 78 1.66 -12.19 -9.39
CA ASP A 78 0.97 -13.34 -8.79
C ASP A 78 0.50 -13.01 -7.36
N GLU A 79 -0.24 -13.92 -6.76
CA GLU A 79 -0.73 -13.84 -5.39
C GLU A 79 -0.09 -14.95 -4.54
N VAL A 80 0.54 -14.57 -3.44
CA VAL A 80 1.10 -15.54 -2.48
C VAL A 80 -0.04 -16.09 -1.62
N LEU A 81 -0.22 -17.40 -1.66
CA LEU A 81 -1.25 -18.12 -0.91
C LEU A 81 -0.74 -18.67 0.42
N GLY A 82 0.54 -18.99 0.51
CA GLY A 82 1.14 -19.54 1.73
C GLY A 82 2.64 -19.33 1.77
N VAL A 83 3.16 -19.29 2.98
CA VAL A 83 4.59 -19.20 3.28
C VAL A 83 4.90 -20.22 4.35
N GLU A 84 5.89 -21.06 4.11
CA GLU A 84 6.44 -22.02 5.06
C GLU A 84 7.91 -21.69 5.30
N TYR A 85 8.39 -21.97 6.50
CA TYR A 85 9.79 -21.83 6.86
C TYR A 85 10.31 -23.14 7.47
N THR A 86 11.38 -23.63 6.88
CA THR A 86 12.19 -24.74 7.42
C THR A 86 13.63 -24.23 7.53
N ASP A 87 14.46 -24.53 6.52
CA ASP A 87 15.82 -23.97 6.38
C ASP A 87 15.82 -22.68 5.56
N CYS A 88 14.79 -22.48 4.74
CA CYS A 88 14.52 -21.27 3.96
C CYS A 88 13.02 -21.04 3.87
N PHE A 89 12.63 -19.85 3.37
CA PHE A 89 11.24 -19.56 3.07
C PHE A 89 10.82 -20.23 1.77
N THR A 90 9.69 -20.94 1.80
CA THR A 90 9.06 -21.57 0.63
C THR A 90 7.69 -20.94 0.44
N LEU A 91 7.44 -20.36 -0.74
CA LEU A 91 6.21 -19.64 -1.06
C LEU A 91 5.40 -20.45 -2.08
N SER A 92 4.11 -20.62 -1.80
CA SER A 92 3.11 -21.13 -2.75
C SER A 92 2.36 -19.98 -3.37
N LEU A 93 2.16 -20.05 -4.69
CA LEU A 93 1.54 -19.01 -5.49
C LEU A 93 0.23 -19.50 -6.10
N LYS A 94 -0.62 -18.55 -6.50
CA LYS A 94 -1.94 -18.85 -7.03
C LYS A 94 -1.91 -19.39 -8.46
N ASN A 95 -1.12 -18.76 -9.31
CA ASN A 95 -1.10 -19.03 -10.74
C ASN A 95 0.15 -19.81 -11.17
N THR A 96 1.14 -19.89 -10.31
CA THR A 96 2.41 -20.58 -10.56
C THR A 96 2.45 -21.89 -9.78
N ALA A 97 2.55 -23.03 -10.46
CA ALA A 97 2.56 -24.34 -9.81
C ALA A 97 3.87 -24.64 -9.07
N GLU A 98 4.97 -24.02 -9.49
CA GLU A 98 6.27 -24.19 -8.83
C GLU A 98 6.35 -23.31 -7.57
N GLN A 99 6.84 -23.89 -6.48
CA GLN A 99 7.14 -23.15 -5.26
C GLN A 99 8.41 -22.31 -5.46
N LEU A 100 8.39 -21.10 -4.93
CA LEU A 100 9.57 -20.23 -4.89
C LEU A 100 10.27 -20.37 -3.54
N GLN A 101 11.60 -20.37 -3.57
CA GLN A 101 12.41 -20.43 -2.35
C GLN A 101 13.28 -19.19 -2.22
N THR A 102 13.47 -18.72 -0.97
CA THR A 102 14.30 -17.58 -0.65
C THR A 102 14.92 -17.67 0.74
N GLU A 103 16.11 -17.10 0.89
CA GLU A 103 16.78 -16.99 2.18
C GLU A 103 16.18 -15.87 3.05
N ALA A 104 15.67 -14.80 2.40
CA ALA A 104 15.08 -13.66 3.09
C ALA A 104 13.71 -13.29 2.51
N LEU A 105 12.75 -12.96 3.40
CA LEU A 105 11.40 -12.57 3.02
C LEU A 105 11.06 -11.21 3.61
N VAL A 106 10.58 -10.30 2.75
CA VAL A 106 10.07 -8.99 3.15
C VAL A 106 8.55 -8.96 2.94
N LEU A 107 7.81 -8.69 4.00
CA LEU A 107 6.37 -8.53 3.95
C LEU A 107 6.01 -7.05 3.75
N ALA A 108 5.56 -6.70 2.57
CA ALA A 108 5.14 -5.35 2.18
C ALA A 108 3.70 -5.36 1.60
N THR A 109 2.84 -6.21 2.19
CA THR A 109 1.50 -6.54 1.70
C THR A 109 0.50 -5.38 1.83
N GLY A 110 0.88 -4.32 2.53
CA GLY A 110 0.03 -3.17 2.78
C GLY A 110 -1.12 -3.47 3.74
N SER A 111 -2.11 -2.61 3.73
CA SER A 111 -3.33 -2.76 4.53
C SER A 111 -4.57 -2.53 3.68
N LYS A 112 -5.65 -3.19 4.04
CA LYS A 112 -6.98 -2.92 3.48
C LYS A 112 -7.77 -2.10 4.48
N ASN A 113 -8.32 -0.98 4.04
CA ASN A 113 -9.29 -0.26 4.85
C ASN A 113 -10.55 -1.10 5.00
N ILE A 114 -11.05 -1.23 6.22
CA ILE A 114 -12.38 -1.80 6.47
C ILE A 114 -13.36 -0.72 6.05
N THR A 115 -14.06 -0.94 4.95
CA THR A 115 -15.10 -0.02 4.47
C THR A 115 -16.43 -0.41 5.09
N LEU A 116 -17.16 0.60 5.59
CA LEU A 116 -18.54 0.42 6.02
C LEU A 116 -19.43 0.19 4.80
N ASN A 117 -20.45 -0.65 4.94
CA ASN A 117 -21.45 -0.85 3.89
C ASN A 117 -22.47 0.30 3.95
N LEU A 118 -22.09 1.47 3.43
CA LEU A 118 -22.95 2.64 3.34
C LEU A 118 -23.25 2.96 1.88
N PRO A 119 -24.51 3.27 1.54
CA PRO A 119 -24.86 3.68 0.18
C PRO A 119 -24.06 4.93 -0.23
N GLY A 120 -23.52 4.91 -1.45
CA GLY A 120 -22.75 6.02 -2.02
C GLY A 120 -21.30 6.13 -1.55
N LEU A 121 -20.85 5.29 -0.61
CA LEU A 121 -19.50 5.40 -0.06
C LEU A 121 -18.42 5.15 -1.13
N ILE A 122 -18.59 4.13 -1.93
CA ILE A 122 -17.63 3.77 -2.98
C ILE A 122 -17.59 4.82 -4.10
N GLU A 123 -18.77 5.33 -4.51
CA GLU A 123 -18.88 6.33 -5.57
C GLU A 123 -18.27 7.68 -5.19
N LEU A 124 -18.20 7.97 -3.89
CA LEU A 124 -17.70 9.22 -3.34
C LEU A 124 -16.24 9.12 -2.86
N GLU A 125 -15.61 7.95 -2.91
CA GLU A 125 -14.17 7.82 -2.62
C GLU A 125 -13.36 8.75 -3.54
N GLY A 126 -12.49 9.57 -2.94
CA GLY A 126 -11.71 10.60 -3.65
C GLY A 126 -12.51 11.80 -4.17
N LYS A 127 -13.85 11.80 -3.97
CA LYS A 127 -14.76 12.91 -4.34
C LYS A 127 -15.43 13.57 -3.13
N GLY A 128 -14.83 13.42 -1.97
CA GLY A 128 -15.33 13.95 -0.70
C GLY A 128 -15.16 12.96 0.47
N ILE A 129 -14.94 11.69 0.18
CA ILE A 129 -14.61 10.67 1.18
C ILE A 129 -13.13 10.31 1.07
N SER A 130 -12.46 10.32 2.21
CA SER A 130 -11.05 9.93 2.38
C SER A 130 -10.90 9.05 3.62
N TYR A 131 -9.84 8.26 3.64
CA TYR A 131 -9.47 7.39 4.77
C TYR A 131 -8.18 7.84 5.47
N CYS A 132 -7.63 8.99 5.09
CA CYS A 132 -6.38 9.51 5.65
C CYS A 132 -6.42 11.04 5.74
N ALA A 133 -6.59 11.57 6.94
CA ALA A 133 -6.62 13.01 7.14
C ALA A 133 -5.28 13.68 6.81
N VAL A 134 -4.16 13.03 7.12
CA VAL A 134 -2.82 13.55 6.79
C VAL A 134 -2.59 13.61 5.29
N CYS A 135 -3.10 12.62 4.54
CA CYS A 135 -2.94 12.56 3.09
C CYS A 135 -3.78 13.63 2.37
N ASP A 136 -5.05 13.75 2.77
CA ASP A 136 -6.06 14.48 2.00
C ASP A 136 -6.64 15.71 2.74
N GLY A 137 -6.34 15.87 4.03
CA GLY A 137 -6.91 16.92 4.87
C GLY A 137 -6.70 18.34 4.31
N PHE A 138 -5.61 18.56 3.58
CA PHE A 138 -5.34 19.82 2.90
C PHE A 138 -6.45 20.24 1.92
N PHE A 139 -7.07 19.28 1.22
CA PHE A 139 -8.17 19.55 0.27
C PHE A 139 -9.48 19.96 0.96
N PHE A 140 -9.56 19.73 2.27
CA PHE A 140 -10.73 20.05 3.09
C PHE A 140 -10.53 21.28 3.99
N ARG A 141 -9.49 22.08 3.74
CA ARG A 141 -9.25 23.33 4.49
C ARG A 141 -10.47 24.24 4.47
N LYS A 142 -10.84 24.74 5.66
CA LYS A 142 -11.98 25.63 5.90
C LYS A 142 -13.35 25.04 5.53
N LYS A 143 -13.42 23.75 5.19
CA LYS A 143 -14.70 23.06 4.94
C LYS A 143 -15.23 22.44 6.22
N ASN A 144 -16.53 22.16 6.26
CA ASN A 144 -17.13 21.36 7.30
C ASN A 144 -16.89 19.89 6.96
N VAL A 145 -16.30 19.14 7.89
CA VAL A 145 -15.97 17.74 7.70
C VAL A 145 -16.60 16.88 8.79
N ALA A 146 -16.92 15.63 8.43
CA ALA A 146 -17.35 14.61 9.36
C ALA A 146 -16.32 13.47 9.38
N VAL A 147 -15.99 12.99 10.57
CA VAL A 147 -15.17 11.78 10.77
C VAL A 147 -16.10 10.68 11.24
N LEU A 148 -16.19 9.60 10.46
CA LEU A 148 -17.03 8.45 10.78
C LEU A 148 -16.20 7.39 11.51
N GLY A 149 -16.56 7.13 12.75
CA GLY A 149 -15.90 6.17 13.64
C GLY A 149 -16.00 6.54 15.11
N ASN A 150 -15.74 5.58 15.99
CA ASN A 150 -15.83 5.74 17.45
C ASN A 150 -14.55 5.35 18.21
N GLY A 151 -13.51 4.91 17.50
CA GLY A 151 -12.25 4.45 18.10
C GLY A 151 -11.16 5.52 18.16
N ALA A 152 -10.03 5.17 18.74
CA ALA A 152 -8.85 6.03 18.87
C ALA A 152 -8.36 6.60 17.51
N TYR A 153 -8.48 5.84 16.44
CA TYR A 153 -8.12 6.30 15.10
C TYR A 153 -9.02 7.47 14.66
N ALA A 154 -10.33 7.36 14.84
CA ALA A 154 -11.26 8.45 14.50
C ALA A 154 -10.97 9.73 15.30
N LEU A 155 -10.62 9.61 16.57
CA LEU A 155 -10.21 10.74 17.40
C LEU A 155 -8.91 11.37 16.92
N HIS A 156 -7.94 10.58 16.54
CA HIS A 156 -6.66 11.04 15.97
C HIS A 156 -6.87 11.82 14.67
N GLU A 157 -7.65 11.26 13.74
CA GLU A 157 -7.97 11.91 12.45
C GLU A 157 -8.75 13.22 12.67
N ALA A 158 -9.72 13.22 13.60
CA ALA A 158 -10.48 14.41 13.94
C ALA A 158 -9.61 15.51 14.57
N ALA A 159 -8.68 15.14 15.43
CA ALA A 159 -7.74 16.09 16.06
C ALA A 159 -6.82 16.75 15.03
N TYR A 160 -6.35 15.98 14.04
CA TYR A 160 -5.57 16.51 12.92
C TYR A 160 -6.41 17.46 12.05
N LEU A 161 -7.61 17.04 11.65
CA LEU A 161 -8.51 17.84 10.81
C LEU A 161 -8.96 19.14 11.48
N LYS A 162 -9.07 19.18 12.81
CA LYS A 162 -9.43 20.39 13.57
C LYS A 162 -8.49 21.57 13.28
N GLN A 163 -7.24 21.30 12.91
CA GLN A 163 -6.26 22.33 12.58
C GLN A 163 -6.44 22.91 11.17
N LEU A 164 -7.17 22.21 10.30
CA LEU A 164 -7.30 22.54 8.88
C LEU A 164 -8.73 22.92 8.49
N ALA A 165 -9.71 22.17 8.98
CA ALA A 165 -11.11 22.29 8.60
C ALA A 165 -11.79 23.50 9.29
N GLY A 166 -12.90 23.93 8.74
CA GLY A 166 -13.76 24.96 9.34
C GLY A 166 -14.53 24.43 10.55
N SER A 167 -15.01 23.20 10.45
CA SER A 167 -15.57 22.43 11.57
C SER A 167 -15.32 20.95 11.41
N VAL A 168 -15.27 20.22 12.52
CA VAL A 168 -15.11 18.75 12.55
C VAL A 168 -16.20 18.15 13.43
N THR A 169 -16.96 17.21 12.90
CA THR A 169 -17.99 16.45 13.62
C THR A 169 -17.62 14.98 13.60
N ILE A 170 -17.65 14.31 14.75
CA ILE A 170 -17.47 12.86 14.83
C ILE A 170 -18.84 12.19 14.81
N LEU A 171 -19.02 11.24 13.91
CA LEU A 171 -20.21 10.42 13.75
C LEU A 171 -19.89 8.99 14.19
N THR A 172 -20.44 8.55 15.31
CA THR A 172 -20.12 7.23 15.90
C THR A 172 -20.94 6.08 15.32
N ASN A 173 -21.86 6.35 14.40
CA ASN A 173 -22.79 5.37 13.82
C ASN A 173 -23.59 4.61 14.87
N GLY A 174 -24.02 5.31 15.91
CA GLY A 174 -24.81 4.73 17.01
C GLY A 174 -24.02 3.87 18.00
N GLN A 175 -22.69 3.87 17.91
CA GLN A 175 -21.82 3.18 18.86
C GLN A 175 -21.33 4.19 19.92
N SER A 176 -21.31 3.74 21.16
CA SER A 176 -20.81 4.52 22.32
C SER A 176 -19.31 4.32 22.52
#